data_2abedb65e527b4bdd5ebdb7d3465b9e4
#
_entry.id   2abedb65e527b4bdd5ebdb7d3465b9e4
#
_cell.length_a   1.000
_cell.length_b   1.000
_cell.length_c   1.000
_cell.angle_alpha   90.00
_cell.angle_beta   90.00
_cell.angle_gamma   90.00
#
_symmetry.space_group_name_H-M   'P 1'
#
loop_
_entity.id
_entity.type
_entity.pdbx_description
1 polymer ?
#
loop_
_entity_poly.entity_id
_entity_poly.type
_entity_poly.pdbx_seq_one_letter_code
_entity_poly.pdbx_strand_id
1 'polypeptide(L)'
;MGFLRGGPMGAVIGGALQHIVTKKLQRKIRRSLPGLDDQGIFVTCIAVVMTKISMVRGIVKPHSRTAIKTFFQKNLNYSAGELSFIDNVVDETQKLNPDLNPIVKQYCKACNNHYTSLLLALAYQVALAEGELTEVIQNELNQLSKLLTLSYEQHDLIRDKYYLTALKTPYTLLGVPSNASIEEIKKAYRQMVMEHHPDKTAHLGEEKAQEAHLKFLEIMEAYKELESDRGI
;
A
#
# COMPACT_ATOMS: atom_id res chain seq x y z
N MET A 1 20.36 -12.80 20.33
CA MET A 1 20.91 -12.95 18.95
C MET A 1 20.71 -14.35 18.36
N GLY A 2 19.63 -15.07 18.65
CA GLY A 2 19.42 -16.46 18.27
C GLY A 2 18.40 -16.74 17.16
N PHE A 3 17.61 -15.77 16.72
CA PHE A 3 16.44 -16.00 15.85
C PHE A 3 16.67 -15.83 14.33
N LEU A 4 17.85 -15.43 13.92
CA LEU A 4 18.15 -15.16 12.49
C LEU A 4 18.90 -16.31 11.78
N ARG A 5 19.11 -17.47 12.43
CA ARG A 5 19.79 -18.60 11.83
C ARG A 5 18.79 -19.63 11.31
N GLY A 6 18.61 -19.62 9.99
CA GLY A 6 17.97 -20.69 9.24
C GLY A 6 16.47 -20.49 8.99
N GLY A 7 16.12 -20.13 7.80
CA GLY A 7 14.76 -20.04 7.30
C GLY A 7 14.64 -18.96 6.20
N PRO A 8 13.51 -18.92 5.48
CA PRO A 8 13.31 -17.97 4.40
C PRO A 8 13.44 -16.51 4.86
N MET A 9 13.02 -16.20 6.09
CA MET A 9 13.19 -14.87 6.69
C MET A 9 14.67 -14.57 6.96
N GLY A 10 15.43 -15.53 7.47
CA GLY A 10 16.87 -15.39 7.72
C GLY A 10 17.66 -15.15 6.44
N ALA A 11 17.26 -15.76 5.32
CA ALA A 11 17.87 -15.52 4.01
C ALA A 11 17.60 -14.09 3.50
N VAL A 12 16.35 -13.61 3.57
CA VAL A 12 15.99 -12.24 3.17
C VAL A 12 16.68 -11.20 4.05
N ILE A 13 16.65 -11.39 5.37
CA ILE A 13 17.31 -10.47 6.30
C ILE A 13 18.82 -10.54 6.14
N GLY A 14 19.40 -11.74 5.95
CA GLY A 14 20.84 -11.91 5.76
C GLY A 14 21.37 -11.21 4.52
N GLY A 15 20.65 -11.29 3.40
CA GLY A 15 20.96 -10.55 2.18
C GLY A 15 20.81 -9.04 2.34
N ALA A 16 19.76 -8.59 3.00
CA ALA A 16 19.49 -7.17 3.25
C ALA A 16 20.42 -6.54 4.31
N LEU A 17 20.92 -7.34 5.28
CA LEU A 17 21.78 -6.90 6.38
C LEU A 17 23.23 -6.63 6.01
N GLN A 18 23.68 -6.93 4.80
CA GLN A 18 25.01 -6.46 4.37
C GLN A 18 25.15 -4.92 4.44
N HIS A 19 24.01 -4.21 4.64
CA HIS A 19 23.96 -2.76 4.87
C HIS A 19 23.13 -2.39 6.11
N ILE A 20 23.71 -2.58 7.30
CA ILE A 20 23.44 -1.82 8.54
C ILE A 20 21.97 -1.65 8.97
N VAL A 21 21.40 -2.62 9.67
CA VAL A 21 20.32 -2.32 10.65
C VAL A 21 20.99 -1.70 11.90
N THR A 22 21.00 -0.39 11.96
CA THR A 22 21.61 0.32 13.11
C THR A 22 20.68 0.19 14.34
N LYS A 23 21.29 0.14 15.54
CA LYS A 23 20.62 0.26 16.85
C LYS A 23 19.68 1.49 16.91
N LYS A 24 19.94 2.50 16.06
CA LYS A 24 19.16 3.74 15.94
C LYS A 24 17.79 3.49 15.29
N LEU A 25 17.73 2.64 14.26
CA LEU A 25 16.49 2.21 13.60
C LEU A 25 15.58 1.44 14.56
N GLN A 26 16.13 0.48 15.29
CA GLN A 26 15.39 -0.31 16.29
C GLN A 26 14.80 0.58 17.40
N ARG A 27 15.54 1.57 17.91
CA ARG A 27 15.03 2.51 18.92
C ARG A 27 13.91 3.40 18.41
N LYS A 28 13.95 3.80 17.14
CA LYS A 28 12.93 4.66 16.53
C LYS A 28 11.60 3.94 16.37
N ILE A 29 11.60 2.72 15.85
CA ILE A 29 10.39 1.90 15.69
C ILE A 29 9.74 1.64 17.05
N ARG A 30 10.53 1.31 18.07
CA ARG A 30 10.06 1.06 19.44
C ARG A 30 9.31 2.24 20.07
N ARG A 31 9.66 3.47 19.69
CA ARG A 31 8.96 4.68 20.13
C ARG A 31 7.67 4.93 19.35
N SER A 32 7.61 4.51 18.10
CA SER A 32 6.47 4.75 17.20
C SER A 32 5.40 3.66 17.28
N LEU A 33 5.77 2.45 17.67
CA LEU A 33 4.88 1.28 17.69
C LEU A 33 5.03 0.52 19.01
N PRO A 34 4.30 0.92 20.06
CA PRO A 34 4.36 0.24 21.36
C PRO A 34 3.78 -1.18 21.28
N GLY A 35 4.36 -2.12 22.04
CA GLY A 35 3.88 -3.50 22.13
C GLY A 35 4.42 -4.46 21.08
N LEU A 36 5.52 -4.10 20.39
CA LEU A 36 6.25 -4.99 19.50
C LEU A 36 7.47 -5.59 20.21
N ASP A 37 7.50 -6.93 20.31
CA ASP A 37 8.60 -7.65 20.93
C ASP A 37 9.83 -7.73 20.01
N ASP A 38 9.64 -7.87 18.70
CA ASP A 38 10.71 -7.87 17.68
C ASP A 38 10.40 -6.98 16.48
N GLN A 39 11.01 -5.82 16.49
CA GLN A 39 10.81 -4.77 15.49
C GLN A 39 11.46 -5.08 14.14
N GLY A 40 12.54 -5.86 14.15
CA GLY A 40 13.19 -6.31 12.92
C GLY A 40 12.28 -7.25 12.15
N ILE A 41 11.62 -8.16 12.84
CA ILE A 41 10.62 -9.08 12.26
C ILE A 41 9.45 -8.28 11.70
N PHE A 42 8.90 -7.32 12.46
CA PHE A 42 7.77 -6.50 12.03
C PHE A 42 8.05 -5.78 10.69
N VAL A 43 9.13 -4.99 10.63
CA VAL A 43 9.50 -4.22 9.44
C VAL A 43 9.77 -5.12 8.24
N THR A 44 10.54 -6.19 8.46
CA THR A 44 10.90 -7.10 7.37
C THR A 44 9.69 -7.86 6.86
N CYS A 45 8.80 -8.36 7.73
CA CYS A 45 7.58 -9.05 7.32
C CYS A 45 6.68 -8.14 6.49
N ILE A 46 6.46 -6.90 6.91
CA ILE A 46 5.67 -5.93 6.13
C ILE A 46 6.29 -5.75 4.74
N ALA A 47 7.58 -5.46 4.65
CA ALA A 47 8.24 -5.26 3.37
C ALA A 47 8.18 -6.50 2.47
N VAL A 48 8.39 -7.69 3.04
CA VAL A 48 8.31 -8.97 2.30
C VAL A 48 6.90 -9.24 1.80
N VAL A 49 5.88 -9.10 2.66
CA VAL A 49 4.48 -9.36 2.27
C VAL A 49 4.02 -8.37 1.19
N MET A 50 4.28 -7.08 1.37
CA MET A 50 3.95 -6.07 0.36
C MET A 50 4.63 -6.38 -0.98
N THR A 51 5.90 -6.79 -0.95
CA THR A 51 6.65 -7.18 -2.15
C THR A 51 6.05 -8.42 -2.82
N LYS A 52 5.71 -9.45 -2.06
CA LYS A 52 5.11 -10.69 -2.58
C LYS A 52 3.75 -10.43 -3.24
N ILE A 53 2.92 -9.59 -2.65
CA ILE A 53 1.64 -9.19 -3.26
C ILE A 53 1.87 -8.44 -4.57
N SER A 54 2.86 -7.53 -4.63
CA SER A 54 3.25 -6.88 -5.88
C SER A 54 3.72 -7.87 -6.95
N MET A 55 4.42 -8.94 -6.55
CA MET A 55 4.95 -9.96 -7.45
C MET A 55 3.88 -10.88 -8.06
N VAL A 56 2.65 -10.88 -7.57
CA VAL A 56 1.54 -11.67 -8.17
C VAL A 56 1.32 -11.30 -9.63
N ARG A 57 1.63 -10.07 -10.02
CA ARG A 57 1.57 -9.57 -11.41
C ARG A 57 2.91 -9.65 -12.15
N GLY A 58 3.90 -10.35 -11.61
CA GLY A 58 5.25 -10.46 -12.14
C GLY A 58 6.29 -9.73 -11.29
N ILE A 59 7.15 -8.93 -11.91
CA ILE A 59 8.16 -8.15 -11.18
C ILE A 59 7.55 -6.93 -10.48
N VAL A 60 8.14 -6.54 -9.36
CA VAL A 60 7.71 -5.33 -8.63
C VAL A 60 7.94 -4.09 -9.50
N LYS A 61 6.86 -3.40 -9.82
CA LYS A 61 6.90 -2.18 -10.64
C LYS A 61 7.37 -0.98 -9.82
N PRO A 62 7.85 0.11 -10.47
CA PRO A 62 8.34 1.32 -9.76
C PRO A 62 7.31 1.92 -8.80
N HIS A 63 6.03 2.01 -9.19
CA HIS A 63 4.97 2.57 -8.34
C HIS A 63 4.66 1.70 -7.12
N SER A 64 4.73 0.36 -7.22
CA SER A 64 4.58 -0.53 -6.07
C SER A 64 5.74 -0.38 -5.10
N ARG A 65 6.97 -0.27 -5.62
CA ARG A 65 8.15 0.04 -4.82
C ARG A 65 8.00 1.39 -4.10
N THR A 66 7.46 2.40 -4.79
CA THR A 66 7.15 3.70 -4.21
C THR A 66 6.09 3.58 -3.12
N ALA A 67 5.01 2.84 -3.34
CA ALA A 67 3.96 2.61 -2.35
C ALA A 67 4.51 1.94 -1.07
N ILE A 68 5.36 0.91 -1.23
CA ILE A 68 6.04 0.26 -0.11
C ILE A 68 6.89 1.27 0.67
N LYS A 69 7.74 2.05 0.00
CA LYS A 69 8.61 3.04 0.64
C LYS A 69 7.83 4.15 1.31
N THR A 70 6.75 4.62 0.69
CA THR A 70 5.89 5.67 1.21
C THR A 70 5.27 5.27 2.54
N PHE A 71 4.87 4.01 2.71
CA PHE A 71 4.39 3.51 3.99
C PHE A 71 5.43 3.72 5.10
N PHE A 72 6.68 3.30 4.89
CA PHE A 72 7.75 3.44 5.88
C PHE A 72 8.13 4.90 6.11
N GLN A 73 8.13 5.71 5.05
CA GLN A 73 8.45 7.13 5.14
C GLN A 73 7.37 7.90 5.93
N LYS A 74 6.08 7.73 5.57
CA LYS A 74 4.99 8.51 6.17
C LYS A 74 4.62 8.02 7.57
N ASN A 75 4.58 6.70 7.79
CA ASN A 75 4.07 6.15 9.05
C ASN A 75 5.18 5.85 10.07
N LEU A 76 6.39 5.55 9.61
CA LEU A 76 7.53 5.29 10.48
C LEU A 76 8.61 6.38 10.41
N ASN A 77 8.36 7.43 9.62
CA ASN A 77 9.26 8.58 9.44
C ASN A 77 10.69 8.14 9.09
N TYR A 78 10.82 7.19 8.13
CA TYR A 78 12.11 6.67 7.66
C TYR A 78 12.84 7.72 6.83
N SER A 79 14.13 7.88 7.11
CA SER A 79 15.07 8.68 6.30
C SER A 79 15.46 7.93 5.01
N ALA A 80 16.05 8.64 4.06
CA ALA A 80 16.54 8.05 2.82
C ALA A 80 17.50 6.87 3.05
N GLY A 81 18.38 6.94 4.05
CA GLY A 81 19.28 5.84 4.39
C GLY A 81 18.56 4.61 4.96
N GLU A 82 17.48 4.81 5.72
CA GLU A 82 16.65 3.72 6.25
C GLU A 82 15.79 3.09 5.14
N LEU A 83 15.34 3.90 4.17
CA LEU A 83 14.60 3.41 3.01
C LEU A 83 15.47 2.53 2.09
N SER A 84 16.80 2.72 2.06
CA SER A 84 17.71 1.83 1.34
C SER A 84 17.68 0.39 1.89
N PHE A 85 17.45 0.22 3.21
CA PHE A 85 17.23 -1.13 3.77
C PHE A 85 15.95 -1.76 3.24
N ILE A 86 14.87 -0.98 3.11
CA ILE A 86 13.61 -1.47 2.54
C ILE A 86 13.80 -1.87 1.07
N ASP A 87 14.52 -1.06 0.28
CA ASP A 87 14.85 -1.42 -1.11
C ASP A 87 15.62 -2.76 -1.20
N ASN A 88 16.60 -2.97 -0.32
CA ASN A 88 17.34 -4.24 -0.26
C ASN A 88 16.42 -5.42 0.12
N VAL A 89 15.48 -5.24 1.05
CA VAL A 89 14.49 -6.28 1.39
C VAL A 89 13.60 -6.60 0.19
N VAL A 90 13.17 -5.60 -0.55
CA VAL A 90 12.37 -5.78 -1.78
C VAL A 90 13.18 -6.59 -2.81
N ASP A 91 14.44 -6.22 -3.07
CA ASP A 91 15.30 -6.89 -4.05
C ASP A 91 15.59 -8.35 -3.66
N GLU A 92 15.94 -8.60 -2.39
CA GLU A 92 16.16 -9.96 -1.91
C GLU A 92 14.88 -10.81 -1.91
N THR A 93 13.73 -10.21 -1.62
CA THR A 93 12.43 -10.88 -1.71
C THR A 93 12.11 -11.28 -3.15
N GLN A 94 12.36 -10.42 -4.12
CA GLN A 94 12.17 -10.73 -5.54
C GLN A 94 13.10 -11.88 -5.99
N LYS A 95 14.34 -11.83 -5.56
CA LYS A 95 15.37 -12.81 -5.93
C LYS A 95 15.09 -14.20 -5.33
N LEU A 96 14.75 -14.25 -4.04
CA LEU A 96 14.57 -15.51 -3.29
C LEU A 96 13.16 -16.07 -3.41
N ASN A 97 12.17 -15.23 -3.74
CA ASN A 97 10.75 -15.57 -3.81
C ASN A 97 10.27 -16.45 -2.63
N PRO A 98 10.44 -16.02 -1.37
CA PRO A 98 10.22 -16.87 -0.21
C PRO A 98 8.74 -17.26 -0.04
N ASP A 99 8.50 -18.43 0.62
CA ASP A 99 7.17 -18.79 1.09
C ASP A 99 6.72 -17.85 2.21
N LEU A 100 5.48 -17.32 2.11
CA LEU A 100 4.91 -16.42 3.11
C LEU A 100 4.51 -17.13 4.41
N ASN A 101 4.19 -18.41 4.39
CA ASN A 101 3.65 -19.13 5.54
C ASN A 101 4.58 -19.05 6.78
N PRO A 102 5.88 -19.43 6.71
CA PRO A 102 6.76 -19.30 7.85
C PRO A 102 7.01 -17.84 8.28
N ILE A 103 6.98 -16.91 7.33
CA ILE A 103 7.20 -15.48 7.55
C ILE A 103 6.03 -14.89 8.34
N VAL A 104 4.80 -15.13 7.88
CA VAL A 104 3.58 -14.65 8.55
C VAL A 104 3.41 -15.31 9.92
N LYS A 105 3.76 -16.59 10.08
CA LYS A 105 3.76 -17.25 11.41
C LYS A 105 4.72 -16.57 12.38
N GLN A 106 5.89 -16.15 11.94
CA GLN A 106 6.82 -15.40 12.80
C GLN A 106 6.26 -14.01 13.14
N TYR A 107 5.64 -13.34 12.17
CA TYR A 107 4.97 -12.07 12.39
C TYR A 107 3.87 -12.17 13.46
N CYS A 108 2.98 -13.15 13.35
CA CYS A 108 1.91 -13.37 14.32
C CYS A 108 2.42 -13.69 15.74
N LYS A 109 3.60 -14.30 15.85
CA LYS A 109 4.24 -14.55 17.17
C LYS A 109 4.88 -13.30 17.77
N ALA A 110 5.40 -12.41 16.93
CA ALA A 110 6.10 -11.21 17.36
C ALA A 110 5.17 -9.99 17.55
N CYS A 111 3.96 -10.05 17.01
CA CYS A 111 3.03 -8.92 16.96
C CYS A 111 1.68 -9.27 17.56
N ASN A 112 1.07 -8.31 18.24
CA ASN A 112 -0.31 -8.44 18.75
C ASN A 112 -1.32 -8.47 17.59
N ASN A 113 -2.53 -8.99 17.84
CA ASN A 113 -3.62 -9.10 16.85
C ASN A 113 -3.96 -7.78 16.13
N HIS A 114 -3.65 -6.65 16.75
CA HIS A 114 -3.85 -5.33 16.13
C HIS A 114 -3.01 -5.11 14.87
N TYR A 115 -1.81 -5.70 14.83
CA TYR A 115 -0.91 -5.56 13.68
C TYR A 115 -1.18 -6.58 12.57
N THR A 116 -1.92 -7.65 12.83
CA THR A 116 -2.33 -8.61 11.78
C THR A 116 -3.28 -7.97 10.78
N SER A 117 -4.27 -7.19 11.27
CA SER A 117 -5.16 -6.39 10.43
C SER A 117 -4.42 -5.32 9.63
N LEU A 118 -3.41 -4.68 10.24
CA LEU A 118 -2.55 -3.71 9.53
C LEU A 118 -1.80 -4.35 8.36
N LEU A 119 -1.25 -5.56 8.55
CA LEU A 119 -0.50 -6.22 7.48
C LEU A 119 -1.39 -6.56 6.28
N LEU A 120 -2.62 -7.04 6.52
CA LEU A 120 -3.59 -7.26 5.45
C LEU A 120 -3.98 -5.95 4.75
N ALA A 121 -4.21 -4.89 5.53
CA ALA A 121 -4.54 -3.56 5.01
C ALA A 121 -3.44 -3.02 4.07
N LEU A 122 -2.17 -3.19 4.45
CA LEU A 122 -1.03 -2.79 3.61
C LEU A 122 -0.91 -3.64 2.35
N ALA A 123 -1.23 -4.93 2.43
CA ALA A 123 -1.28 -5.82 1.27
C ALA A 123 -2.34 -5.35 0.26
N TYR A 124 -3.53 -4.96 0.72
CA TYR A 124 -4.56 -4.32 -0.13
C TYR A 124 -4.06 -3.01 -0.75
N GLN A 125 -3.44 -2.15 0.04
CA GLN A 125 -2.93 -0.86 -0.45
C GLN A 125 -1.93 -1.03 -1.59
N VAL A 126 -0.99 -1.97 -1.47
CA VAL A 126 -0.02 -2.25 -2.53
C VAL A 126 -0.68 -2.91 -3.75
N ALA A 127 -1.59 -3.85 -3.53
CA ALA A 127 -2.32 -4.50 -4.61
C ALA A 127 -3.09 -3.48 -5.48
N LEU A 128 -3.72 -2.51 -4.83
CA LEU A 128 -4.48 -1.43 -5.47
C LEU A 128 -3.60 -0.35 -6.11
N ALA A 129 -2.39 -0.14 -5.60
CA ALA A 129 -1.42 0.77 -6.24
C ALA A 129 -1.02 0.30 -7.65
N GLU A 130 -1.19 -0.98 -7.97
CA GLU A 130 -0.93 -1.55 -9.30
C GLU A 130 -2.14 -1.57 -10.23
N GLY A 131 -3.32 -1.23 -9.74
CA GLY A 131 -4.59 -1.22 -10.47
C GLY A 131 -5.67 -2.09 -9.83
N GLU A 132 -6.63 -2.55 -10.63
CA GLU A 132 -7.77 -3.31 -10.14
C GLU A 132 -7.37 -4.65 -9.50
N LEU A 133 -8.13 -5.06 -8.48
CA LEU A 133 -7.98 -6.36 -7.84
C LEU A 133 -8.49 -7.47 -8.77
N THR A 134 -7.57 -8.15 -9.42
CA THR A 134 -7.90 -9.36 -10.19
C THR A 134 -8.24 -10.51 -9.25
N GLU A 135 -8.93 -11.52 -9.76
CA GLU A 135 -9.29 -12.75 -9.01
C GLU A 135 -8.03 -13.41 -8.39
N VAL A 136 -6.91 -13.43 -9.12
CA VAL A 136 -5.64 -13.99 -8.64
C VAL A 136 -5.15 -13.24 -7.41
N ILE A 137 -5.17 -11.92 -7.44
CA ILE A 137 -4.74 -11.08 -6.31
C ILE A 137 -5.70 -11.24 -5.12
N GLN A 138 -7.00 -11.30 -5.38
CA GLN A 138 -7.98 -11.54 -4.31
C GLN A 138 -7.75 -12.90 -3.62
N ASN A 139 -7.43 -13.94 -4.39
CA ASN A 139 -7.08 -15.25 -3.83
C ASN A 139 -5.82 -15.19 -2.95
N GLU A 140 -4.79 -14.45 -3.36
CA GLU A 140 -3.59 -14.25 -2.52
C GLU A 140 -3.90 -13.47 -1.23
N LEU A 141 -4.72 -12.42 -1.32
CA LEU A 141 -5.16 -11.67 -0.14
C LEU A 141 -6.03 -12.51 0.81
N ASN A 142 -6.88 -13.37 0.26
CA ASN A 142 -7.68 -14.32 1.03
C ASN A 142 -6.79 -15.36 1.74
N GLN A 143 -5.73 -15.86 1.07
CA GLN A 143 -4.76 -16.76 1.67
C GLN A 143 -3.97 -16.06 2.78
N LEU A 144 -3.51 -14.83 2.53
CA LEU A 144 -2.83 -14.02 3.55
C LEU A 144 -3.72 -13.80 4.78
N SER A 145 -5.00 -13.48 4.60
CA SER A 145 -5.97 -13.32 5.69
C SER A 145 -6.08 -14.58 6.55
N LYS A 146 -6.15 -15.76 5.90
CA LYS A 146 -6.16 -17.05 6.61
C LYS A 146 -4.86 -17.30 7.40
N LEU A 147 -3.71 -16.99 6.83
CA LEU A 147 -2.41 -17.11 7.51
C LEU A 147 -2.31 -16.16 8.71
N LEU A 148 -2.93 -14.99 8.64
CA LEU A 148 -3.03 -14.00 9.71
C LEU A 148 -4.09 -14.35 10.76
N THR A 149 -4.84 -15.46 10.57
CA THR A 149 -5.93 -15.90 11.46
C THR A 149 -7.03 -14.84 11.67
N LEU A 150 -7.28 -14.01 10.67
CA LEU A 150 -8.33 -13.01 10.71
C LEU A 150 -9.70 -13.66 10.46
N SER A 151 -10.73 -13.19 11.19
CA SER A 151 -12.10 -13.61 10.92
C SER A 151 -12.60 -13.08 9.57
N TYR A 152 -13.64 -13.70 9.04
CA TYR A 152 -14.26 -13.23 7.80
C TYR A 152 -14.73 -11.77 7.90
N GLU A 153 -15.34 -11.40 9.04
CA GLU A 153 -15.81 -10.04 9.31
C GLU A 153 -14.66 -9.03 9.32
N GLN A 154 -13.53 -9.37 9.97
CA GLN A 154 -12.34 -8.51 10.00
C GLN A 154 -11.76 -8.32 8.60
N HIS A 155 -11.72 -9.38 7.80
CA HIS A 155 -11.26 -9.31 6.42
C HIS A 155 -12.18 -8.43 5.57
N ASP A 156 -13.50 -8.62 5.67
CA ASP A 156 -14.50 -7.85 4.92
C ASP A 156 -14.44 -6.36 5.26
N LEU A 157 -14.31 -5.99 6.53
CA LEU A 157 -14.16 -4.61 6.94
C LEU A 157 -12.90 -3.96 6.32
N ILE A 158 -11.79 -4.70 6.25
CA ILE A 158 -10.57 -4.21 5.62
C ILE A 158 -10.78 -4.09 4.10
N ARG A 159 -11.31 -5.13 3.47
CA ARG A 159 -11.59 -5.13 2.03
C ARG A 159 -12.48 -3.94 1.64
N ASP A 160 -13.60 -3.77 2.32
CA ASP A 160 -14.58 -2.74 2.01
C ASP A 160 -14.01 -1.34 2.18
N LYS A 161 -13.23 -1.11 3.25
CA LYS A 161 -12.52 0.15 3.46
C LYS A 161 -11.59 0.50 2.31
N TYR A 162 -10.81 -0.48 1.84
CA TYR A 162 -9.86 -0.26 0.75
C TYR A 162 -10.53 -0.29 -0.61
N TYR A 163 -11.59 -1.08 -0.80
CA TYR A 163 -12.39 -1.09 -2.02
C TYR A 163 -13.08 0.26 -2.24
N LEU A 164 -13.67 0.83 -1.20
CA LEU A 164 -14.26 2.17 -1.25
C LEU A 164 -13.20 3.27 -1.48
N THR A 165 -11.99 3.09 -0.94
CA THR A 165 -10.87 4.02 -1.18
C THR A 165 -10.31 3.85 -2.61
N ALA A 166 -10.30 2.63 -3.14
CA ALA A 166 -9.88 2.35 -4.51
C ALA A 166 -10.87 2.89 -5.55
N LEU A 167 -12.17 2.90 -5.23
CA LEU A 167 -13.20 3.54 -6.04
C LEU A 167 -13.02 5.07 -6.12
N LYS A 168 -12.24 5.65 -5.22
CA LYS A 168 -11.89 7.08 -5.18
C LYS A 168 -10.45 7.36 -5.63
N THR A 169 -9.85 6.54 -6.47
CA THR A 169 -8.55 6.88 -7.06
C THR A 169 -8.72 8.09 -8.00
N PRO A 170 -7.68 8.91 -8.19
CA PRO A 170 -7.74 10.02 -9.16
C PRO A 170 -8.23 9.61 -10.54
N TYR A 171 -7.86 8.40 -10.99
CA TYR A 171 -8.31 7.85 -12.27
C TYR A 171 -9.82 7.53 -12.28
N THR A 172 -10.33 6.90 -11.21
CA THR A 172 -11.76 6.56 -11.11
C THR A 172 -12.62 7.81 -10.91
N LEU A 173 -12.10 8.81 -10.19
CA LEU A 173 -12.77 10.11 -10.03
C LEU A 173 -12.90 10.85 -11.37
N LEU A 174 -11.91 10.69 -12.26
CA LEU A 174 -11.95 11.25 -13.62
C LEU A 174 -12.64 10.32 -14.65
N GLY A 175 -13.05 9.10 -14.24
CA GLY A 175 -13.69 8.13 -15.12
C GLY A 175 -12.77 7.58 -16.21
N VAL A 176 -11.46 7.50 -15.95
CA VAL A 176 -10.46 6.99 -16.89
C VAL A 176 -9.74 5.75 -16.31
N PRO A 177 -9.24 4.83 -17.15
CA PRO A 177 -8.45 3.71 -16.68
C PRO A 177 -7.07 4.17 -16.16
N SER A 178 -6.47 3.40 -15.26
CA SER A 178 -5.17 3.74 -14.64
C SER A 178 -4.00 3.83 -15.63
N ASN A 179 -4.15 3.26 -16.82
CA ASN A 179 -3.18 3.33 -17.93
C ASN A 179 -3.53 4.41 -18.96
N ALA A 180 -4.51 5.30 -18.67
CA ALA A 180 -4.91 6.35 -19.57
C ALA A 180 -3.73 7.26 -19.93
N SER A 181 -3.69 7.71 -21.19
CA SER A 181 -2.73 8.71 -21.67
C SER A 181 -2.95 10.06 -21.00
N ILE A 182 -1.94 10.91 -21.01
CA ILE A 182 -2.04 12.30 -20.52
C ILE A 182 -3.16 13.07 -21.21
N GLU A 183 -3.35 12.82 -22.50
CA GLU A 183 -4.39 13.48 -23.30
C GLU A 183 -5.80 13.02 -22.88
N GLU A 184 -5.99 11.75 -22.61
CA GLU A 184 -7.25 11.20 -22.09
C GLU A 184 -7.57 11.74 -20.70
N ILE A 185 -6.58 11.83 -19.81
CA ILE A 185 -6.72 12.42 -18.48
C ILE A 185 -7.15 13.89 -18.59
N LYS A 186 -6.46 14.68 -19.42
CA LYS A 186 -6.79 16.11 -19.64
C LYS A 186 -8.18 16.30 -20.25
N LYS A 187 -8.58 15.41 -21.14
CA LYS A 187 -9.91 15.44 -21.77
C LYS A 187 -11.00 15.14 -20.75
N ALA A 188 -10.83 14.07 -19.98
CA ALA A 188 -11.78 13.67 -18.93
C ALA A 188 -11.91 14.75 -17.85
N TYR A 189 -10.80 15.31 -17.38
CA TYR A 189 -10.80 16.40 -16.42
C TYR A 189 -11.63 17.60 -16.92
N ARG A 190 -11.37 18.08 -18.15
CA ARG A 190 -12.13 19.21 -18.72
C ARG A 190 -13.62 18.93 -18.82
N GLN A 191 -13.99 17.71 -19.19
CA GLN A 191 -15.38 17.29 -19.26
C GLN A 191 -16.04 17.30 -17.89
N MET A 192 -15.42 16.67 -16.90
CA MET A 192 -15.94 16.58 -15.53
C MET A 192 -16.05 17.95 -14.84
N VAL A 193 -15.06 18.83 -15.04
CA VAL A 193 -15.11 20.21 -14.56
C VAL A 193 -16.29 20.97 -15.19
N MET A 194 -16.53 20.80 -16.48
CA MET A 194 -17.68 21.44 -17.16
C MET A 194 -19.02 20.90 -16.67
N GLU A 195 -19.13 19.62 -16.34
CA GLU A 195 -20.37 19.00 -15.84
C GLU A 195 -20.70 19.45 -14.42
N HIS A 196 -19.70 19.58 -13.57
CA HIS A 196 -19.87 19.92 -12.15
C HIS A 196 -19.56 21.38 -11.80
N HIS A 197 -19.43 22.24 -12.81
CA HIS A 197 -19.11 23.67 -12.59
C HIS A 197 -20.24 24.36 -11.80
N PRO A 198 -19.90 25.18 -10.76
CA PRO A 198 -20.89 25.87 -9.94
C PRO A 198 -21.93 26.65 -10.74
N ASP A 199 -21.52 27.31 -11.83
CA ASP A 199 -22.42 28.10 -12.69
C ASP A 199 -23.48 27.22 -13.38
N LYS A 200 -23.19 25.95 -13.63
CA LYS A 200 -24.14 25.02 -14.26
C LYS A 200 -25.04 24.34 -13.26
N THR A 201 -24.64 24.26 -12.01
CA THR A 201 -25.34 23.48 -10.97
C THR A 201 -26.15 24.37 -10.01
N ALA A 202 -25.93 25.68 -10.02
CA ALA A 202 -26.60 26.62 -9.12
C ALA A 202 -28.15 26.62 -9.24
N HIS A 203 -28.69 26.23 -10.41
CA HIS A 203 -30.13 26.16 -10.64
C HIS A 203 -30.79 24.84 -10.19
N LEU A 204 -30.01 23.84 -9.75
CA LEU A 204 -30.49 22.49 -9.38
C LEU A 204 -31.06 22.39 -7.95
N GLY A 205 -31.07 23.51 -7.21
CA GLY A 205 -31.44 23.57 -5.80
C GLY A 205 -30.24 23.40 -4.87
N GLU A 206 -30.37 23.89 -3.64
CA GLU A 206 -29.26 24.07 -2.69
C GLU A 206 -28.51 22.74 -2.39
N GLU A 207 -29.23 21.64 -2.16
CA GLU A 207 -28.67 20.33 -1.83
C GLU A 207 -27.87 19.76 -3.00
N LYS A 208 -28.40 19.81 -4.23
CA LYS A 208 -27.72 19.31 -5.44
C LYS A 208 -26.55 20.22 -5.85
N ALA A 209 -26.67 21.52 -5.64
CA ALA A 209 -25.57 22.44 -5.90
C ALA A 209 -24.40 22.21 -4.94
N GLN A 210 -24.69 21.88 -3.68
CA GLN A 210 -23.68 21.56 -2.69
C GLN A 210 -22.99 20.22 -2.98
N GLU A 211 -23.73 19.19 -3.38
CA GLU A 211 -23.18 17.89 -3.82
C GLU A 211 -22.29 18.04 -5.06
N ALA A 212 -22.75 18.81 -6.06
CA ALA A 212 -21.97 19.08 -7.26
C ALA A 212 -20.68 19.88 -6.96
N HIS A 213 -20.75 20.82 -6.01
CA HIS A 213 -19.58 21.55 -5.56
C HIS A 213 -18.54 20.66 -4.87
N LEU A 214 -18.97 19.76 -4.00
CA LEU A 214 -18.06 18.78 -3.37
C LEU A 214 -17.39 17.89 -4.43
N LYS A 215 -18.16 17.42 -5.40
CA LYS A 215 -17.64 16.60 -6.49
C LYS A 215 -16.67 17.39 -7.40
N PHE A 216 -16.94 18.66 -7.64
CA PHE A 216 -16.01 19.54 -8.35
C PHE A 216 -14.66 19.67 -7.63
N LEU A 217 -14.67 19.83 -6.30
CA LEU A 217 -13.43 19.86 -5.50
C LEU A 217 -12.66 18.54 -5.56
N GLU A 218 -13.36 17.39 -5.43
CA GLU A 218 -12.75 16.07 -5.57
C GLU A 218 -12.08 15.88 -6.96
N ILE A 219 -12.71 16.33 -8.04
CA ILE A 219 -12.18 16.30 -9.41
C ILE A 219 -10.92 17.14 -9.55
N MET A 220 -10.93 18.35 -8.98
CA MET A 220 -9.78 19.26 -8.99
C MET A 220 -8.58 18.66 -8.25
N GLU A 221 -8.82 18.08 -7.09
CA GLU A 221 -7.78 17.44 -6.27
C GLU A 221 -7.21 16.21 -6.97
N ALA A 222 -8.07 15.35 -7.53
CA ALA A 222 -7.66 14.18 -8.30
C ALA A 222 -6.77 14.55 -9.52
N TYR A 223 -7.13 15.61 -10.26
CA TYR A 223 -6.32 16.06 -11.38
C TYR A 223 -4.96 16.62 -10.92
N LYS A 224 -4.93 17.39 -9.83
CA LYS A 224 -3.70 17.91 -9.24
C LYS A 224 -2.75 16.82 -8.77
N GLU A 225 -3.28 15.73 -8.21
CA GLU A 225 -2.50 14.56 -7.83
C GLU A 225 -1.87 13.89 -9.06
N LEU A 226 -2.65 13.68 -10.13
CA LEU A 226 -2.15 13.12 -11.39
C LEU A 226 -1.15 14.04 -12.10
N GLU A 227 -1.33 15.35 -12.00
CA GLU A 227 -0.41 16.36 -12.54
C GLU A 227 0.95 16.26 -11.83
N SER A 228 0.95 16.11 -10.52
CA SER A 228 2.17 15.90 -9.72
C SER A 228 2.86 14.57 -10.02
N ASP A 229 2.07 13.48 -10.13
CA ASP A 229 2.62 12.12 -10.27
C ASP A 229 3.11 11.81 -11.69
N ARG A 230 2.49 12.39 -12.70
CA ARG A 230 2.80 12.12 -14.11
C ARG A 230 3.51 13.25 -14.84
N GLY A 231 3.72 14.41 -14.19
CA GLY A 231 4.35 15.58 -14.81
C GLY A 231 3.53 16.15 -15.96
N ILE A 232 2.20 16.23 -15.77
CA ILE A 232 1.23 16.67 -16.80
C ILE A 232 1.32 18.18 -17.04
#